data_95ade3960925ba260e7d2a0481efd4df
#
_entry.id   95ade3960925ba260e7d2a0481efd4df
#
_cell.length_a   1.000
_cell.length_b   1.000
_cell.length_c   1.000
_cell.angle_alpha   90.00
_cell.angle_beta   90.00
_cell.angle_gamma   90.00
#
_symmetry.space_group_name_H-M   'P 1'
#
loop_
_entity.id
_entity.type
_entity.pdbx_description
1 polymer ?
#
loop_
_entity_poly.entity_id
_entity_poly.type
_entity_poly.pdbx_seq_one_letter_code
_entity_poly.pdbx_strand_id
1 'polypeptide(L)'
;MTICHIDDVAAGIVTALEKGVAGRNYILGGTRMSYLDVWSLFADVTGNKPPKWKMGRVIATIVGGIGDIISKLSRRESDINSAAIKMGALFHYYDCSRAVEELDYTITDPRQTVEDAWEWFNENGYVAK
;
A
#
# COMPACT_ATOMS: atom_id res chain seq x y z
N MET A 1 -0.48 0.93 -6.75
CA MET A 1 -0.89 0.20 -5.54
C MET A 1 -2.32 0.57 -5.17
N THR A 2 -2.91 -0.13 -4.20
CA THR A 2 -4.26 0.18 -3.70
C THR A 2 -4.12 0.50 -2.20
N ILE A 3 -4.63 1.66 -1.77
CA ILE A 3 -4.68 2.06 -0.36
C ILE A 3 -6.09 1.81 0.14
N CYS A 4 -6.23 1.20 1.31
CA CYS A 4 -7.50 0.98 1.98
C CYS A 4 -7.38 1.35 3.46
N HIS A 5 -8.45 1.88 4.03
CA HIS A 5 -8.54 2.15 5.46
C HIS A 5 -8.78 0.85 6.23
N ILE A 6 -8.18 0.71 7.40
CA ILE A 6 -8.30 -0.52 8.20
C ILE A 6 -9.75 -0.75 8.65
N ASP A 7 -10.46 0.31 9.00
CA ASP A 7 -11.85 0.20 9.46
C ASP A 7 -12.80 -0.16 8.32
N ASP A 8 -12.54 0.31 7.10
CA ASP A 8 -13.31 -0.14 5.91
C ASP A 8 -13.17 -1.65 5.73
N VAL A 9 -11.93 -2.16 5.83
CA VAL A 9 -11.65 -3.59 5.69
C VAL A 9 -12.33 -4.38 6.82
N ALA A 10 -12.23 -3.90 8.06
CA ALA A 10 -12.85 -4.55 9.22
C ALA A 10 -14.38 -4.59 9.07
N ALA A 11 -15.01 -3.47 8.71
CA ALA A 11 -16.44 -3.40 8.44
C ALA A 11 -16.86 -4.31 7.27
N GLY A 12 -16.07 -4.32 6.20
CA GLY A 12 -16.30 -5.18 5.04
C GLY A 12 -16.25 -6.66 5.38
N ILE A 13 -15.35 -7.09 6.28
CA ILE A 13 -15.29 -8.48 6.76
C ILE A 13 -16.56 -8.82 7.54
N VAL A 14 -16.99 -7.96 8.45
CA VAL A 14 -18.22 -8.18 9.22
C VAL A 14 -19.43 -8.26 8.30
N THR A 15 -19.58 -7.33 7.38
CA THR A 15 -20.68 -7.32 6.42
C THR A 15 -20.64 -8.56 5.50
N ALA A 16 -19.45 -9.02 5.11
CA ALA A 16 -19.32 -10.24 4.32
C ALA A 16 -19.80 -11.50 5.06
N LEU A 17 -19.65 -11.55 6.39
CA LEU A 17 -20.20 -12.62 7.21
C LEU A 17 -21.74 -12.60 7.28
N GLU A 18 -22.33 -11.40 7.24
CA GLU A 18 -23.78 -11.20 7.35
C GLU A 18 -24.51 -11.30 6.01
N LYS A 19 -23.95 -10.68 4.96
CA LYS A 19 -24.61 -10.51 3.64
C LYS A 19 -23.91 -11.29 2.52
N GLY A 20 -22.71 -11.81 2.76
CA GLY A 20 -21.89 -12.45 1.73
C GLY A 20 -22.57 -13.69 1.14
N VAL A 21 -22.49 -13.85 -0.16
CA VAL A 21 -23.03 -15.02 -0.87
C VAL A 21 -22.01 -16.15 -0.84
N ALA A 22 -22.43 -17.32 -0.35
CA ALA A 22 -21.57 -18.49 -0.28
C ALA A 22 -20.95 -18.85 -1.64
N GLY A 23 -19.64 -19.10 -1.66
CA GLY A 23 -18.88 -19.42 -2.86
C GLY A 23 -18.43 -18.18 -3.68
N ARG A 24 -18.76 -16.96 -3.28
CA ARG A 24 -18.25 -15.72 -3.90
C ARG A 24 -17.01 -15.20 -3.18
N ASN A 25 -16.12 -14.60 -3.96
CA ASN A 25 -14.95 -13.90 -3.45
C ASN A 25 -15.19 -12.39 -3.52
N TYR A 26 -14.89 -11.69 -2.43
CA TYR A 26 -14.97 -10.25 -2.32
C TYR A 26 -13.56 -9.67 -2.10
N ILE A 27 -13.21 -8.67 -2.89
CA ILE A 27 -11.96 -7.92 -2.70
C ILE A 27 -12.32 -6.66 -1.92
N LEU A 28 -11.84 -6.57 -0.69
CA LEU A 28 -11.96 -5.40 0.17
C LEU A 28 -10.74 -4.50 -0.09
N GLY A 29 -10.83 -3.70 -1.12
CA GLY A 29 -9.79 -2.79 -1.57
C GLY A 29 -10.16 -1.33 -1.29
N GLY A 30 -9.34 -0.43 -1.80
CA GLY A 30 -9.57 1.01 -1.67
C GLY A 30 -9.19 1.76 -2.95
N THR A 31 -8.71 2.97 -2.79
CA THR A 31 -8.37 3.84 -3.91
C THR A 31 -7.09 3.39 -4.61
N ARG A 32 -7.16 3.35 -5.95
CA ARG A 32 -6.03 3.01 -6.82
C ARG A 32 -5.14 4.23 -7.00
N MET A 33 -3.89 4.14 -6.61
CA MET A 33 -2.93 5.23 -6.73
C MET A 33 -1.59 4.75 -7.31
N SER A 34 -0.85 5.64 -7.97
CA SER A 34 0.53 5.34 -8.32
C SER A 34 1.41 5.40 -7.06
N TYR A 35 2.57 4.74 -7.10
CA TYR A 35 3.55 4.85 -5.98
C TYR A 35 3.95 6.31 -5.72
N LEU A 36 4.10 7.12 -6.78
CA LEU A 36 4.47 8.52 -6.62
C LEU A 36 3.39 9.32 -5.90
N ASP A 37 2.13 9.10 -6.26
CA ASP A 37 1.00 9.81 -5.64
C ASP A 37 0.87 9.44 -4.17
N VAL A 38 1.03 8.14 -3.84
CA VAL A 38 1.02 7.65 -2.46
C VAL A 38 2.14 8.29 -1.64
N TRP A 39 3.38 8.24 -2.13
CA TRP A 39 4.50 8.82 -1.40
C TRP A 39 4.42 10.34 -1.30
N SER A 40 3.82 11.01 -2.30
CA SER A 40 3.56 12.45 -2.23
C SER A 40 2.51 12.78 -1.18
N LEU A 41 1.47 11.97 -1.08
CA LEU A 41 0.42 12.09 -0.06
C LEU A 41 1.00 11.88 1.35
N PHE A 42 1.81 10.84 1.55
CA PHE A 42 2.51 10.63 2.83
C PHE A 42 3.40 11.82 3.19
N ALA A 43 4.15 12.34 2.23
CA ALA A 43 5.02 13.47 2.47
C ALA A 43 4.23 14.73 2.87
N ASP A 44 3.09 14.98 2.24
CA ASP A 44 2.21 16.10 2.53
C ASP A 44 1.63 16.01 3.95
N VAL A 45 1.09 14.84 4.31
CA VAL A 45 0.50 14.62 5.65
C VAL A 45 1.55 14.67 6.76
N THR A 46 2.74 14.12 6.52
CA THR A 46 3.82 14.09 7.53
C THR A 46 4.69 15.34 7.58
N GLY A 47 4.43 16.33 6.71
CA GLY A 47 5.23 17.56 6.59
C GLY A 47 6.61 17.33 5.97
N ASN A 48 6.83 16.21 5.29
CA ASN A 48 8.08 15.86 4.64
C ASN A 48 8.11 16.31 3.18
N LYS A 49 9.30 16.25 2.56
CA LYS A 49 9.45 16.59 1.13
C LYS A 49 9.02 15.40 0.26
N PRO A 50 8.13 15.61 -0.72
CA PRO A 50 7.72 14.54 -1.62
C PRO A 50 8.89 14.06 -2.50
N PRO A 51 8.84 12.81 -2.99
CA PRO A 51 9.83 12.27 -3.89
C PRO A 51 9.81 13.04 -5.21
N LYS A 52 10.98 13.53 -5.64
CA LYS A 52 11.12 14.36 -6.85
C LYS A 52 11.22 13.56 -8.14
N TRP A 53 11.54 12.27 -8.06
CA TRP A 53 11.95 11.47 -9.20
C TRP A 53 11.23 10.12 -9.22
N LYS A 54 10.84 9.70 -10.42
CA LYS A 54 10.48 8.29 -10.67
C LYS A 54 11.77 7.55 -10.98
N MET A 55 12.06 6.49 -10.24
CA MET A 55 13.19 5.61 -10.58
C MET A 55 12.94 4.94 -11.92
N GLY A 56 13.76 5.26 -12.92
CA GLY A 56 13.67 4.64 -14.25
C GLY A 56 13.97 3.13 -14.18
N ARG A 57 13.41 2.34 -15.10
CA ARG A 57 13.56 0.87 -15.14
C ARG A 57 15.01 0.41 -15.11
N VAL A 58 15.90 1.12 -15.81
CA VAL A 58 17.34 0.78 -15.87
C VAL A 58 18.00 0.95 -14.52
N ILE A 59 17.79 2.10 -13.87
CA ILE A 59 18.34 2.38 -12.54
C ILE A 59 17.80 1.39 -11.51
N ALA A 60 16.50 1.12 -11.56
CA ALA A 60 15.85 0.14 -10.68
C ALA A 60 16.49 -1.26 -10.82
N THR A 61 16.75 -1.71 -12.06
CA THR A 61 17.39 -3.01 -12.30
C THR A 61 18.82 -3.07 -11.73
N ILE A 62 19.59 -1.99 -11.89
CA ILE A 62 20.96 -1.92 -11.36
C ILE A 62 20.93 -1.96 -9.82
N VAL A 63 20.06 -1.16 -9.19
CA VAL A 63 19.90 -1.11 -7.73
C VAL A 63 19.46 -2.47 -7.17
N GLY A 64 18.51 -3.13 -7.82
CA GLY A 64 18.08 -4.48 -7.45
C GLY A 64 19.22 -5.51 -7.52
N GLY A 65 20.04 -5.45 -8.58
CA GLY A 65 21.19 -6.34 -8.74
C GLY A 65 22.27 -6.11 -7.68
N ILE A 66 22.52 -4.85 -7.29
CA ILE A 66 23.42 -4.53 -6.18
C ILE A 66 22.86 -5.09 -4.85
N GLY A 67 21.56 -4.96 -4.62
CA GLY A 67 20.91 -5.53 -3.45
C GLY A 67 21.04 -7.05 -3.36
N ASP A 68 20.94 -7.76 -4.49
CA ASP A 68 21.15 -9.21 -4.55
C ASP A 68 22.59 -9.61 -4.19
N ILE A 69 23.59 -8.82 -4.64
CA ILE A 69 25.01 -9.04 -4.30
C ILE A 69 25.24 -8.82 -2.80
N ILE A 70 24.68 -7.73 -2.26
CA ILE A 70 24.80 -7.42 -0.82
C ILE A 70 24.15 -8.52 0.01
N SER A 71 22.96 -9.02 -0.39
CA SER A 71 22.28 -10.11 0.30
C SER A 71 23.13 -11.39 0.35
N LYS A 72 23.80 -11.73 -0.77
CA LYS A 72 24.70 -12.90 -0.83
C LYS A 72 25.92 -12.76 0.06
N LEU A 73 26.50 -11.56 0.12
CA LEU A 73 27.72 -11.29 0.92
C LEU A 73 27.41 -11.19 2.41
N SER A 74 26.32 -10.51 2.79
CA SER A 74 25.93 -10.27 4.18
C SER A 74 25.19 -11.45 4.81
N ARG A 75 24.76 -12.45 4.02
CA ARG A 75 23.84 -13.54 4.44
C ARG A 75 22.55 -13.01 5.09
N ARG A 76 22.16 -11.79 4.77
CA ARG A 76 20.89 -11.16 5.20
C ARG A 76 20.17 -10.71 3.95
N GLU A 77 18.87 -10.91 3.92
CA GLU A 77 18.03 -10.45 2.83
C GLU A 77 18.00 -8.91 2.82
N SER A 78 18.32 -8.32 1.67
CA SER A 78 18.23 -6.87 1.49
C SER A 78 16.78 -6.50 1.18
N ASP A 79 16.28 -5.44 1.81
CA ASP A 79 14.93 -4.90 1.55
C ASP A 79 14.76 -4.47 0.09
N ILE A 80 15.85 -4.09 -0.56
CA ILE A 80 15.88 -3.74 -1.99
C ILE A 80 16.68 -4.80 -2.74
N ASN A 81 15.96 -5.69 -3.42
CA ASN A 81 16.52 -6.75 -4.26
C ASN A 81 15.80 -6.80 -5.62
N SER A 82 16.29 -7.62 -6.55
CA SER A 82 15.72 -7.71 -7.89
C SER A 82 14.27 -8.21 -7.90
N ALA A 83 13.87 -9.03 -6.93
CA ALA A 83 12.49 -9.52 -6.80
C ALA A 83 11.55 -8.39 -6.35
N ALA A 84 11.94 -7.60 -5.35
CA ALA A 84 11.18 -6.44 -4.88
C ALA A 84 10.98 -5.40 -6.01
N ILE A 85 12.03 -5.13 -6.77
CA ILE A 85 11.98 -4.23 -7.95
C ILE A 85 11.01 -4.76 -9.01
N LYS A 86 11.06 -6.05 -9.33
CA LYS A 86 10.13 -6.67 -10.31
C LYS A 86 8.68 -6.61 -9.81
N MET A 87 8.44 -6.90 -8.53
CA MET A 87 7.11 -6.78 -7.94
C MET A 87 6.60 -5.34 -7.95
N GLY A 88 7.43 -4.37 -7.60
CA GLY A 88 7.08 -2.96 -7.64
C GLY A 88 6.78 -2.42 -9.05
N ALA A 89 7.25 -3.10 -10.09
CA ALA A 89 6.94 -2.75 -11.49
C ALA A 89 5.56 -3.28 -11.95
N LEU A 90 4.92 -4.16 -11.20
CA LEU A 90 3.59 -4.68 -11.51
C LEU A 90 2.52 -3.71 -11.02
N PHE A 91 1.45 -3.61 -11.81
CA PHE A 91 0.26 -2.83 -11.43
C PHE A 91 -0.63 -3.68 -10.52
N HIS A 92 -0.62 -3.38 -9.22
CA HIS A 92 -1.47 -4.02 -8.22
C HIS A 92 -2.76 -3.21 -8.04
N TYR A 93 -3.57 -3.15 -9.09
CA TYR A 93 -4.88 -2.51 -9.06
C TYR A 93 -5.95 -3.57 -8.95
N TYR A 94 -6.63 -3.58 -7.84
CA TYR A 94 -7.71 -4.51 -7.57
C TYR A 94 -9.05 -3.82 -7.77
N ASP A 95 -10.04 -4.56 -8.26
CA ASP A 95 -11.40 -4.09 -8.41
C ASP A 95 -12.25 -4.58 -7.22
N CYS A 96 -12.79 -3.64 -6.48
CA CYS A 96 -13.65 -3.89 -5.32
C CYS A 96 -15.13 -3.59 -5.60
N SER A 97 -15.52 -3.37 -6.86
CA SER A 97 -16.91 -3.03 -7.24
C SER A 97 -17.92 -4.00 -6.67
N ARG A 98 -17.64 -5.30 -6.71
CA ARG A 98 -18.53 -6.31 -6.14
C ARG A 98 -18.75 -6.12 -4.64
N ALA A 99 -17.71 -5.78 -3.87
CA ALA A 99 -17.85 -5.52 -2.45
C ALA A 99 -18.71 -4.26 -2.20
N VAL A 100 -18.51 -3.22 -3.00
CA VAL A 100 -19.32 -2.00 -2.92
C VAL A 100 -20.79 -2.29 -3.23
N GLU A 101 -21.07 -3.06 -4.29
CA GLU A 101 -22.44 -3.33 -4.75
C GLU A 101 -23.20 -4.33 -3.87
N GLU A 102 -22.54 -5.39 -3.40
CA GLU A 102 -23.21 -6.50 -2.70
C GLU A 102 -23.08 -6.42 -1.18
N LEU A 103 -22.03 -5.74 -0.65
CA LEU A 103 -21.79 -5.63 0.78
C LEU A 103 -21.97 -4.21 1.32
N ASP A 104 -22.36 -3.24 0.50
CA ASP A 104 -22.38 -1.82 0.86
C ASP A 104 -21.00 -1.34 1.38
N TYR A 105 -19.91 -1.92 0.83
CA TYR A 105 -18.55 -1.61 1.24
C TYR A 105 -18.20 -0.16 0.92
N THR A 106 -17.75 0.58 1.92
CA THR A 106 -17.33 1.97 1.78
C THR A 106 -15.83 2.07 1.55
N ILE A 107 -15.40 3.11 0.86
CA ILE A 107 -13.99 3.40 0.60
C ILE A 107 -13.69 4.79 1.14
N THR A 108 -12.92 4.84 2.22
CA THR A 108 -12.45 6.08 2.83
C THR A 108 -11.47 6.80 1.92
N ASP A 109 -11.51 8.13 1.94
CA ASP A 109 -10.60 8.97 1.17
C ASP A 109 -9.13 8.65 1.52
N PRO A 110 -8.24 8.55 0.53
CA PRO A 110 -6.83 8.22 0.78
C PRO A 110 -6.12 9.18 1.72
N ARG A 111 -6.46 10.48 1.68
CA ARG A 111 -5.87 11.47 2.58
C ARG A 111 -6.26 11.18 4.02
N GLN A 112 -7.55 10.96 4.28
CA GLN A 112 -8.04 10.60 5.59
C GLN A 112 -7.38 9.31 6.10
N THR A 113 -7.27 8.29 5.23
CA THR A 113 -6.60 7.03 5.55
C THR A 113 -5.16 7.24 6.02
N VAL A 114 -4.41 8.13 5.36
CA VAL A 114 -3.01 8.42 5.73
C VAL A 114 -2.93 9.29 6.98
N GLU A 115 -3.84 10.26 7.16
CA GLU A 115 -3.93 11.11 8.35
C GLU A 115 -4.20 10.29 9.61
N ASP A 116 -5.19 9.40 9.58
CA ASP A 116 -5.55 8.53 10.69
C ASP A 116 -4.41 7.56 11.05
N ALA A 117 -3.75 6.99 10.03
CA ALA A 117 -2.58 6.14 10.26
C ALA A 117 -1.42 6.94 10.87
N TRP A 118 -1.16 8.15 10.40
CA TRP A 118 -0.10 9.01 10.92
C TRP A 118 -0.37 9.43 12.37
N GLU A 119 -1.60 9.80 12.69
CA GLU A 119 -2.01 10.13 14.05
C GLU A 119 -1.79 8.93 14.98
N TRP A 120 -2.25 7.75 14.59
CA TRP A 120 -2.05 6.52 15.35
C TRP A 120 -0.57 6.22 15.61
N PHE A 121 0.32 6.34 14.62
CA PHE A 121 1.75 6.14 14.79
C PHE A 121 2.38 7.14 15.75
N ASN A 122 1.93 8.41 15.74
CA ASN A 122 2.39 9.44 16.67
C ASN A 122 1.95 9.14 18.11
N GLU A 123 0.68 8.80 18.30
CA GLU A 123 0.11 8.53 19.62
C GLU A 123 0.73 7.29 20.29
N ASN A 124 1.06 6.29 19.48
CA ASN A 124 1.63 5.04 19.96
C ASN A 124 3.17 5.03 20.00
N GLY A 125 3.83 6.17 19.75
CA GLY A 125 5.27 6.35 19.97
C GLY A 125 6.15 5.68 18.90
N TYR A 126 5.62 5.37 17.72
CA TYR A 126 6.39 4.81 16.61
C TYR A 126 7.14 5.87 15.81
N VAL A 127 6.82 7.14 16.01
CA VAL A 127 7.50 8.26 15.34
C VAL A 127 8.57 8.81 16.30
N ALA A 128 9.84 8.76 15.88
CA ALA A 128 10.93 9.39 16.62
C ALA A 128 10.72 10.91 16.63
N LYS A 129 10.80 11.51 17.83
CA LYS A 129 10.75 12.97 18.02
C LYS A 129 12.04 13.62 17.57
#